data_3588940242b47a8d9e3432061ab8438a
#
_entry.id   3588940242b47a8d9e3432061ab8438a
#
_cell.length_a   1.000
_cell.length_b   1.000
_cell.length_c   1.000
_cell.angle_alpha   90.00
_cell.angle_beta   90.00
_cell.angle_gamma   90.00
#
_symmetry.space_group_name_H-M   'P 1'
#
loop_
_entity.id
_entity.type
_entity.pdbx_description
1 polymer ?
#
loop_
_entity_poly.entity_id
_entity_poly.type
_entity_poly.pdbx_seq_one_letter_code
_entity_poly.pdbx_strand_id
1 'polypeptide(L)'
;MRLGITLWGFALGYREAVDLARPTEDAGFHNLFMVESVLSNDGVTTAAMIAARTSRLLIGTNIANVYLRHPVMLAAAAVAIDEIAPERLVLGLGPNNRAMITQAGFTWRDPREVLQVTTATLRAVFAGQGVAGLRQPRSASHVIPIHWAGMALETCAAAGAHADGLMLYINTPARYGRAVERFRRAATEAGRDPGRLPVSLLIPTFIHDDLPTARQAAREFLVHYARWPHYAKTFAASGHAAAMERVAAAYGAGDLATAMAALDDALLDEVVLLGSPSRIREGIERFARAGVEWITLGPQAVATDSLARQAERMIAVLAPR
;
A
#
# COMPACT_ATOMS: atom_id res chain seq x y z
N MET A 1 -4.22 -3.40 -17.75
CA MET A 1 -3.48 -3.08 -16.49
C MET A 1 -4.19 -1.93 -15.80
N ARG A 2 -4.38 -2.02 -14.48
CA ARG A 2 -4.95 -0.94 -13.67
C ARG A 2 -3.82 -0.07 -13.12
N LEU A 3 -3.91 1.25 -13.27
CA LEU A 3 -2.93 2.19 -12.75
C LEU A 3 -3.63 3.16 -11.80
N GLY A 4 -3.16 3.24 -10.56
CA GLY A 4 -3.72 4.10 -9.53
C GLY A 4 -2.65 4.86 -8.77
N ILE A 5 -3.05 5.63 -7.77
CA ILE A 5 -2.18 6.39 -6.88
C ILE A 5 -2.44 6.00 -5.43
N THR A 6 -1.38 5.96 -4.63
CA THR A 6 -1.46 5.82 -3.18
C THR A 6 -0.68 6.95 -2.52
N LEU A 7 -1.33 7.72 -1.66
CA LEU A 7 -0.75 8.88 -0.98
C LEU A 7 -0.33 8.55 0.45
N TRP A 8 0.78 9.16 0.89
CA TRP A 8 1.34 9.00 2.22
C TRP A 8 0.84 10.09 3.15
N GLY A 9 0.14 9.70 4.22
CA GLY A 9 -0.46 10.64 5.14
C GLY A 9 0.51 11.45 6.02
N PHE A 10 1.76 11.02 6.18
CA PHE A 10 2.70 11.73 7.05
C PHE A 10 3.43 12.91 6.38
N ALA A 11 3.37 13.02 5.06
CA ALA A 11 4.03 14.07 4.29
C ALA A 11 3.07 14.92 3.46
N LEU A 12 1.75 14.74 3.67
CA LEU A 12 0.70 15.41 2.91
C LEU A 12 -0.41 15.85 3.86
N GLY A 13 -0.81 17.12 3.79
CA GLY A 13 -1.94 17.63 4.54
C GLY A 13 -3.28 17.05 4.06
N TYR A 14 -4.28 16.98 4.94
CA TYR A 14 -5.62 16.50 4.57
C TYR A 14 -6.22 17.26 3.39
N ARG A 15 -6.08 18.59 3.37
CA ARG A 15 -6.58 19.44 2.27
C ARG A 15 -5.89 19.10 0.96
N GLU A 16 -4.56 18.99 0.96
CA GLU A 16 -3.78 18.63 -0.22
C GLU A 16 -4.17 17.26 -0.77
N ALA A 17 -4.35 16.26 0.11
CA ALA A 17 -4.79 14.93 -0.30
C ALA A 17 -6.19 14.95 -0.97
N VAL A 18 -7.12 15.73 -0.44
CA VAL A 18 -8.47 15.87 -0.98
C VAL A 18 -8.48 16.67 -2.27
N ASP A 19 -7.64 17.70 -2.40
CA ASP A 19 -7.54 18.53 -3.61
C ASP A 19 -6.94 17.74 -4.79
N LEU A 20 -6.13 16.71 -4.54
CA LEU A 20 -5.63 15.77 -5.57
C LEU A 20 -6.69 14.79 -6.09
N ALA A 21 -7.82 14.63 -5.42
CA ALA A 21 -8.81 13.60 -5.74
C ALA A 21 -9.45 13.79 -7.13
N ARG A 22 -9.95 15.00 -7.40
CA ARG A 22 -10.58 15.31 -8.69
C ARG A 22 -9.58 15.26 -9.86
N PRO A 23 -8.38 15.87 -9.77
CA PRO A 23 -7.36 15.72 -10.81
C PRO A 23 -6.99 14.25 -11.10
N THR A 24 -6.91 13.40 -10.05
CA THR A 24 -6.65 11.97 -10.21
C THR A 24 -7.78 11.25 -10.97
N GLU A 25 -9.03 11.56 -10.64
CA GLU A 25 -10.20 11.01 -11.33
C GLU A 25 -10.26 11.46 -12.80
N ASP A 26 -10.07 12.75 -13.05
CA ASP A 26 -10.17 13.35 -14.39
C ASP A 26 -9.03 12.86 -15.31
N ALA A 27 -7.86 12.57 -14.74
CA ALA A 27 -6.74 11.96 -15.46
C ALA A 27 -6.95 10.46 -15.78
N GLY A 28 -8.02 9.83 -15.28
CA GLY A 28 -8.37 8.45 -15.59
C GLY A 28 -7.64 7.40 -14.77
N PHE A 29 -7.02 7.76 -13.64
CA PHE A 29 -6.46 6.76 -12.72
C PHE A 29 -7.55 5.88 -12.13
N HIS A 30 -7.20 4.61 -11.89
CA HIS A 30 -8.14 3.61 -11.39
C HIS A 30 -8.55 3.83 -9.93
N ASN A 31 -7.59 4.23 -9.09
CA ASN A 31 -7.82 4.44 -7.65
C ASN A 31 -6.98 5.58 -7.09
N LEU A 32 -7.45 6.09 -5.95
CA LEU A 32 -6.68 6.91 -5.03
C LEU A 32 -6.83 6.33 -3.63
N PHE A 33 -5.74 5.73 -3.12
CA PHE A 33 -5.69 5.13 -1.80
C PHE A 33 -4.87 5.96 -0.83
N MET A 34 -5.20 5.84 0.46
CA MET A 34 -4.50 6.52 1.54
C MET A 34 -3.74 5.52 2.40
N VAL A 35 -2.48 5.84 2.71
CA VAL A 35 -1.72 5.13 3.74
C VAL A 35 -2.09 5.68 5.11
N GLU A 36 -2.41 4.79 6.06
CA GLU A 36 -2.55 5.12 7.48
C GLU A 36 -1.36 4.55 8.26
N SER A 37 -0.80 5.33 9.15
CA SER A 37 0.27 4.90 10.04
C SER A 37 0.15 5.62 11.38
N VAL A 38 0.91 5.17 12.38
CA VAL A 38 0.97 5.84 13.69
C VAL A 38 1.43 7.28 13.51
N LEU A 39 0.71 8.23 14.12
CA LEU A 39 0.98 9.68 14.03
C LEU A 39 1.00 10.24 12.60
N SER A 40 0.27 9.61 11.70
CA SER A 40 0.05 10.13 10.34
C SER A 40 -1.43 10.50 10.14
N ASN A 41 -1.79 10.83 8.91
CA ASN A 41 -3.19 11.10 8.56
C ASN A 41 -4.06 9.86 8.81
N ASP A 42 -5.28 10.11 9.26
CA ASP A 42 -6.34 9.12 9.31
C ASP A 42 -6.76 8.75 7.88
N GLY A 43 -6.33 7.56 7.43
CA GLY A 43 -6.56 7.09 6.07
C GLY A 43 -8.04 6.89 5.75
N VAL A 44 -8.83 6.44 6.72
CA VAL A 44 -10.27 6.18 6.54
C VAL A 44 -11.05 7.49 6.44
N THR A 45 -10.76 8.45 7.31
CA THR A 45 -11.37 9.79 7.26
C THR A 45 -11.01 10.50 5.94
N THR A 46 -9.75 10.40 5.50
CA THR A 46 -9.32 11.00 4.23
C THR A 46 -10.02 10.32 3.05
N ALA A 47 -10.16 8.99 3.06
CA ALA A 47 -10.90 8.26 2.03
C ALA A 47 -12.38 8.72 1.96
N ALA A 48 -13.04 8.97 3.10
CA ALA A 48 -14.39 9.52 3.14
C ALA A 48 -14.49 10.92 2.50
N MET A 49 -13.53 11.80 2.79
CA MET A 49 -13.48 13.13 2.18
C MET A 49 -13.25 13.07 0.66
N ILE A 50 -12.40 12.17 0.18
CA ILE A 50 -12.15 11.90 -1.24
C ILE A 50 -13.42 11.33 -1.90
N ALA A 51 -14.11 10.40 -1.23
CA ALA A 51 -15.37 9.82 -1.69
C ALA A 51 -16.42 10.89 -2.04
N ALA A 52 -16.56 11.89 -1.17
CA ALA A 52 -17.50 12.99 -1.34
C ALA A 52 -17.13 13.98 -2.47
N ARG A 53 -15.90 13.92 -2.99
CA ARG A 53 -15.39 14.82 -4.04
C ARG A 53 -15.27 14.16 -5.42
N THR A 54 -15.45 12.85 -5.49
CA THR A 54 -15.27 12.03 -6.70
C THR A 54 -16.52 11.22 -7.00
N SER A 55 -16.65 10.71 -8.22
CA SER A 55 -17.83 9.96 -8.68
C SER A 55 -17.55 8.60 -9.28
N ARG A 56 -16.32 8.33 -9.73
CA ARG A 56 -15.93 7.08 -10.42
C ARG A 56 -14.70 6.41 -9.81
N LEU A 57 -13.83 7.22 -9.19
CA LEU A 57 -12.55 6.78 -8.65
C LEU A 57 -12.75 5.73 -7.56
N LEU A 58 -12.05 4.60 -7.62
CA LEU A 58 -11.94 3.71 -6.47
C LEU A 58 -11.16 4.41 -5.37
N ILE A 59 -11.69 4.35 -4.17
CA ILE A 59 -11.13 4.98 -2.98
C ILE A 59 -10.86 3.92 -1.92
N GLY A 60 -10.04 4.23 -0.95
CA GLY A 60 -9.80 3.32 0.16
C GLY A 60 -8.48 3.54 0.88
N THR A 61 -8.08 2.52 1.58
CA THR A 61 -6.86 2.51 2.37
C THR A 61 -5.84 1.52 1.79
N ASN A 62 -4.58 1.89 1.85
CA ASN A 62 -3.44 1.01 1.56
C ASN A 62 -2.30 1.30 2.55
N ILE A 63 -2.53 1.03 3.81
CA ILE A 63 -3.60 0.24 4.47
C ILE A 63 -4.26 1.03 5.62
N ALA A 64 -5.46 0.61 6.08
CA ALA A 64 -5.93 0.93 7.43
C ALA A 64 -5.25 -0.01 8.43
N ASN A 65 -4.75 0.55 9.52
CA ASN A 65 -3.99 -0.21 10.50
C ASN A 65 -4.92 -0.94 11.48
N VAL A 66 -4.81 -2.26 11.52
CA VAL A 66 -5.68 -3.12 12.34
C VAL A 66 -5.48 -3.01 13.87
N TYR A 67 -4.43 -2.33 14.32
CA TYR A 67 -4.19 -2.09 15.75
C TYR A 67 -4.69 -0.72 16.24
N LEU A 68 -4.88 0.25 15.32
CA LEU A 68 -5.23 1.63 15.69
C LEU A 68 -6.73 1.83 15.87
N ARG A 69 -7.57 0.92 15.36
CA ARG A 69 -9.02 1.05 15.38
C ARG A 69 -9.70 -0.23 15.85
N HIS A 70 -10.74 -0.05 16.67
CA HIS A 70 -11.63 -1.16 16.94
C HIS A 70 -12.38 -1.58 15.66
N PRO A 71 -12.45 -2.89 15.31
CA PRO A 71 -13.07 -3.35 14.06
C PRO A 71 -14.51 -2.88 13.85
N VAL A 72 -15.30 -2.77 14.91
CA VAL A 72 -16.68 -2.26 14.84
C VAL A 72 -16.73 -0.80 14.36
N MET A 73 -15.82 0.05 14.85
CA MET A 73 -15.75 1.45 14.42
C MET A 73 -15.22 1.59 12.99
N LEU A 74 -14.28 0.72 12.60
CA LEU A 74 -13.81 0.63 11.21
C LEU A 74 -14.94 0.21 10.26
N ALA A 75 -15.76 -0.77 10.68
CA ALA A 75 -16.93 -1.21 9.93
C ALA A 75 -17.98 -0.10 9.76
N ALA A 76 -18.28 0.63 10.84
CA ALA A 76 -19.22 1.76 10.79
C ALA A 76 -18.76 2.85 9.82
N ALA A 77 -17.46 3.18 9.84
CA ALA A 77 -16.87 4.14 8.89
C ALA A 77 -16.95 3.63 7.44
N ALA A 78 -16.65 2.35 7.21
CA ALA A 78 -16.73 1.74 5.88
C ALA A 78 -18.15 1.74 5.32
N VAL A 79 -19.15 1.42 6.16
CA VAL A 79 -20.58 1.50 5.78
C VAL A 79 -20.99 2.93 5.42
N ALA A 80 -20.54 3.93 6.19
CA ALA A 80 -20.81 5.33 5.88
C ALA A 80 -20.18 5.78 4.55
N ILE A 81 -18.99 5.28 4.23
CA ILE A 81 -18.34 5.56 2.94
C ILE A 81 -19.09 4.86 1.79
N ASP A 82 -19.53 3.61 1.97
CA ASP A 82 -20.31 2.87 0.96
C ASP A 82 -21.64 3.58 0.64
N GLU A 83 -22.28 4.18 1.64
CA GLU A 83 -23.52 4.97 1.46
C GLU A 83 -23.29 6.21 0.58
N ILE A 84 -22.12 6.88 0.70
CA ILE A 84 -21.75 8.06 -0.08
C ILE A 84 -21.17 7.70 -1.45
N ALA A 85 -20.44 6.61 -1.52
CA ALA A 85 -19.66 6.18 -2.66
C ALA A 85 -19.91 4.70 -2.99
N PRO A 86 -21.10 4.34 -3.48
CA PRO A 86 -21.50 2.96 -3.79
C PRO A 86 -20.47 2.25 -4.67
N GLU A 87 -20.08 1.01 -4.26
CA GLU A 87 -19.17 0.13 -5.00
C GLU A 87 -17.76 0.69 -5.27
N ARG A 88 -17.38 1.81 -4.61
CA ARG A 88 -16.08 2.47 -4.85
C ARG A 88 -15.08 2.30 -3.70
N LEU A 89 -15.48 1.76 -2.55
CA LEU A 89 -14.59 1.54 -1.43
C LEU A 89 -13.85 0.22 -1.55
N VAL A 90 -12.53 0.25 -1.40
CA VAL A 90 -11.66 -0.90 -1.15
C VAL A 90 -11.00 -0.73 0.22
N LEU A 91 -11.30 -1.62 1.16
CA LEU A 91 -10.75 -1.54 2.50
C LEU A 91 -9.48 -2.40 2.59
N GLY A 92 -8.32 -1.77 2.37
CA GLY A 92 -7.03 -2.40 2.59
C GLY A 92 -6.67 -2.42 4.07
N LEU A 93 -6.35 -3.58 4.61
CA LEU A 93 -5.99 -3.82 6.01
C LEU A 93 -4.54 -4.29 6.14
N GLY A 94 -3.84 -3.82 7.16
CA GLY A 94 -2.49 -4.28 7.43
C GLY A 94 -2.01 -3.98 8.85
N PRO A 95 -0.95 -4.67 9.31
CA PRO A 95 -0.45 -4.53 10.67
C PRO A 95 0.50 -3.34 10.87
N ASN A 96 1.02 -2.76 9.77
CA ASN A 96 2.10 -1.78 9.83
C ASN A 96 3.38 -2.32 10.53
N ASN A 97 4.20 -1.47 11.12
CA ASN A 97 5.46 -1.82 11.74
C ASN A 97 5.29 -2.09 13.24
N ARG A 98 5.74 -3.28 13.72
CA ARG A 98 5.64 -3.69 15.12
C ARG A 98 6.25 -2.65 16.09
N ALA A 99 7.44 -2.15 15.78
CA ALA A 99 8.12 -1.20 16.67
C ALA A 99 7.31 0.09 16.85
N MET A 100 6.74 0.64 15.78
CA MET A 100 5.91 1.84 15.83
C MET A 100 4.62 1.58 16.62
N ILE A 101 3.97 0.44 16.43
CA ILE A 101 2.74 0.06 17.15
C ILE A 101 3.00 -0.04 18.65
N THR A 102 4.08 -0.75 19.05
CA THR A 102 4.42 -0.91 20.47
C THR A 102 4.89 0.39 21.12
N GLN A 103 5.65 1.22 20.39
CA GLN A 103 6.07 2.53 20.86
C GLN A 103 4.89 3.48 21.10
N ALA A 104 3.85 3.36 20.29
CA ALA A 104 2.61 4.12 20.44
C ALA A 104 1.69 3.58 21.56
N GLY A 105 2.11 2.56 22.32
CA GLY A 105 1.39 2.00 23.45
C GLY A 105 0.36 0.93 23.13
N PHE A 106 0.28 0.49 21.85
CA PHE A 106 -0.62 -0.58 21.45
C PHE A 106 0.01 -1.96 21.67
N THR A 107 -0.81 -2.94 22.06
CA THR A 107 -0.36 -4.32 22.24
C THR A 107 -0.21 -5.03 20.89
N TRP A 108 1.00 -5.48 20.59
CA TRP A 108 1.25 -6.31 19.41
C TRP A 108 0.80 -7.75 19.64
N ARG A 109 0.00 -8.28 18.74
CA ARG A 109 -0.43 -9.69 18.65
C ARG A 109 -0.02 -10.26 17.29
N ASP A 110 -0.24 -11.55 17.04
CA ASP A 110 0.00 -12.12 15.69
C ASP A 110 -0.82 -11.37 14.64
N PRO A 111 -0.18 -10.75 13.64
CA PRO A 111 -0.90 -9.96 12.65
C PRO A 111 -1.96 -10.74 11.87
N ARG A 112 -1.73 -12.02 11.63
CA ARG A 112 -2.65 -12.87 10.86
C ARG A 112 -3.93 -13.10 11.65
N GLU A 113 -3.83 -13.38 12.96
CA GLU A 113 -4.98 -13.53 13.85
C GLU A 113 -5.78 -12.22 13.93
N VAL A 114 -5.09 -11.09 14.10
CA VAL A 114 -5.75 -9.77 14.16
C VAL A 114 -6.45 -9.44 12.84
N LEU A 115 -5.83 -9.72 11.70
CA LEU A 115 -6.42 -9.54 10.39
C LEU A 115 -7.66 -10.44 10.20
N GLN A 116 -7.59 -11.72 10.61
CA GLN A 116 -8.73 -12.64 10.55
C GLN A 116 -9.90 -12.17 11.39
N VAL A 117 -9.66 -11.85 12.66
CA VAL A 117 -10.71 -11.37 13.59
C VAL A 117 -11.31 -10.07 13.08
N THR A 118 -10.47 -9.12 12.62
CA THR A 118 -10.94 -7.86 12.05
C THR A 118 -11.80 -8.12 10.83
N THR A 119 -11.36 -8.93 9.87
CA THR A 119 -12.10 -9.26 8.65
C THR A 119 -13.45 -9.93 8.97
N ALA A 120 -13.47 -10.88 9.89
CA ALA A 120 -14.71 -11.55 10.32
C ALA A 120 -15.71 -10.56 10.93
N THR A 121 -15.22 -9.65 11.80
CA THR A 121 -16.05 -8.62 12.42
C THR A 121 -16.61 -7.65 11.36
N LEU A 122 -15.77 -7.18 10.43
CA LEU A 122 -16.21 -6.32 9.34
C LEU A 122 -17.31 -6.97 8.50
N ARG A 123 -17.11 -8.23 8.08
CA ARG A 123 -18.11 -8.97 7.29
C ARG A 123 -19.42 -9.16 8.02
N ALA A 124 -19.37 -9.46 9.33
CA ALA A 124 -20.58 -9.57 10.16
C ALA A 124 -21.38 -8.26 10.20
N VAL A 125 -20.67 -7.13 10.40
CA VAL A 125 -21.29 -5.79 10.39
C VAL A 125 -21.84 -5.45 9.00
N PHE A 126 -21.09 -5.71 7.93
CA PHE A 126 -21.54 -5.46 6.55
C PHE A 126 -22.79 -6.26 6.19
N ALA A 127 -22.92 -7.47 6.72
CA ALA A 127 -24.10 -8.31 6.56
C ALA A 127 -25.28 -7.95 7.49
N GLY A 128 -25.16 -6.86 8.28
CA GLY A 128 -26.20 -6.46 9.24
C GLY A 128 -26.30 -7.36 10.47
N GLN A 129 -25.31 -8.23 10.69
CA GLN A 129 -25.25 -9.08 11.88
C GLN A 129 -24.77 -8.28 13.09
N GLY A 130 -25.29 -8.59 14.26
CA GLY A 130 -24.82 -8.00 15.51
C GLY A 130 -23.41 -8.49 15.90
N VAL A 131 -22.72 -7.72 16.71
CA VAL A 131 -21.41 -8.08 17.26
C VAL A 131 -21.47 -8.03 18.78
N ALA A 132 -21.01 -9.08 19.44
CA ALA A 132 -21.00 -9.19 20.92
C ALA A 132 -22.38 -8.92 21.55
N GLY A 133 -23.47 -9.37 20.93
CA GLY A 133 -24.84 -9.16 21.40
C GLY A 133 -25.43 -7.77 21.09
N LEU A 134 -24.65 -6.86 20.50
CA LEU A 134 -25.14 -5.56 20.05
C LEU A 134 -25.68 -5.65 18.64
N ARG A 135 -26.89 -5.12 18.41
CA ARG A 135 -27.49 -5.06 17.09
C ARG A 135 -26.89 -3.92 16.27
N GLN A 136 -26.47 -4.22 15.04
CA GLN A 136 -26.03 -3.20 14.10
C GLN A 136 -27.25 -2.53 13.44
N PRO A 137 -27.41 -1.22 13.54
CA PRO A 137 -28.56 -0.51 12.94
C PRO A 137 -28.42 -0.32 11.42
N ARG A 138 -27.20 -0.37 10.86
CA ARG A 138 -26.91 -0.17 9.44
C ARG A 138 -25.99 -1.26 8.93
N SER A 139 -26.26 -1.77 7.75
CA SER A 139 -25.42 -2.70 6.98
C SER A 139 -24.84 -2.01 5.75
N ALA A 140 -23.86 -2.61 5.12
CA ALA A 140 -23.41 -2.17 3.81
C ALA A 140 -24.50 -2.45 2.77
N SER A 141 -24.70 -1.52 1.84
CA SER A 141 -25.64 -1.69 0.73
C SER A 141 -25.01 -2.46 -0.43
N HIS A 142 -23.70 -2.43 -0.52
CA HIS A 142 -22.89 -3.06 -1.56
C HIS A 142 -21.79 -3.94 -0.94
N VAL A 143 -21.12 -4.73 -1.78
CA VAL A 143 -19.97 -5.50 -1.36
C VAL A 143 -18.78 -4.55 -1.17
N ILE A 144 -18.25 -4.50 0.06
CA ILE A 144 -17.01 -3.76 0.38
C ILE A 144 -15.86 -4.77 0.38
N PRO A 145 -14.97 -4.76 -0.65
CA PRO A 145 -13.85 -5.67 -0.70
C PRO A 145 -12.84 -5.38 0.41
N ILE A 146 -12.39 -6.43 1.10
CA ILE A 146 -11.38 -6.37 2.15
C ILE A 146 -10.09 -6.97 1.61
N HIS A 147 -9.08 -6.14 1.34
CA HIS A 147 -7.77 -6.58 0.89
C HIS A 147 -6.79 -6.61 2.06
N TRP A 148 -5.93 -7.64 2.12
CA TRP A 148 -4.88 -7.68 3.12
C TRP A 148 -3.54 -7.27 2.54
N ALA A 149 -2.78 -6.49 3.30
CA ALA A 149 -1.39 -6.22 3.02
C ALA A 149 -0.47 -7.16 3.80
N GLY A 150 0.54 -7.70 3.13
CA GLY A 150 1.50 -8.59 3.76
C GLY A 150 2.82 -8.69 3.01
N MET A 151 3.93 -8.68 3.76
CA MET A 151 5.28 -8.89 3.23
C MET A 151 5.71 -10.35 3.34
N ALA A 152 5.31 -11.06 4.42
CA ALA A 152 5.63 -12.47 4.61
C ALA A 152 4.76 -13.35 3.70
N LEU A 153 5.36 -14.42 3.15
CA LEU A 153 4.63 -15.37 2.28
C LEU A 153 3.49 -16.06 3.01
N GLU A 154 3.64 -16.27 4.32
CA GLU A 154 2.61 -16.84 5.20
C GLU A 154 1.41 -15.90 5.32
N THR A 155 1.63 -14.58 5.39
CA THR A 155 0.55 -13.59 5.36
C THR A 155 -0.12 -13.52 3.99
N CYS A 156 0.66 -13.63 2.90
CA CYS A 156 0.09 -13.71 1.55
C CYS A 156 -0.78 -14.96 1.38
N ALA A 157 -0.34 -16.12 1.90
CA ALA A 157 -1.16 -17.33 1.89
C ALA A 157 -2.44 -17.16 2.71
N ALA A 158 -2.35 -16.64 3.93
CA ALA A 158 -3.53 -16.37 4.76
C ALA A 158 -4.51 -15.38 4.09
N ALA A 159 -4.00 -14.36 3.38
CA ALA A 159 -4.83 -13.46 2.58
C ALA A 159 -5.61 -14.22 1.49
N GLY A 160 -4.99 -15.19 0.81
CA GLY A 160 -5.67 -16.05 -0.18
C GLY A 160 -6.89 -16.77 0.38
N ALA A 161 -6.79 -17.28 1.59
CA ALA A 161 -7.87 -17.98 2.26
C ALA A 161 -8.98 -17.03 2.79
N HIS A 162 -8.63 -15.82 3.22
CA HIS A 162 -9.53 -14.99 4.03
C HIS A 162 -9.86 -13.61 3.44
N ALA A 163 -9.01 -13.01 2.58
CA ALA A 163 -9.21 -11.66 2.04
C ALA A 163 -9.81 -11.68 0.63
N ASP A 164 -10.33 -10.53 0.18
CA ASP A 164 -10.88 -10.38 -1.16
C ASP A 164 -9.83 -9.86 -2.17
N GLY A 165 -8.60 -9.64 -1.70
CA GLY A 165 -7.44 -9.26 -2.51
C GLY A 165 -6.18 -9.16 -1.67
N LEU A 166 -5.05 -8.97 -2.35
CA LEU A 166 -3.72 -8.81 -1.74
C LEU A 166 -3.10 -7.46 -2.16
N MET A 167 -2.55 -6.74 -1.19
CA MET A 167 -1.79 -5.51 -1.42
C MET A 167 -0.32 -5.76 -1.07
N LEU A 168 0.56 -5.54 -2.04
CA LEU A 168 2.00 -5.68 -1.89
C LEU A 168 2.69 -4.32 -1.94
N TYR A 169 3.85 -4.21 -1.32
CA TYR A 169 4.62 -2.98 -1.23
C TYR A 169 6.11 -3.24 -1.36
N ILE A 170 6.81 -2.44 -2.17
CA ILE A 170 8.27 -2.54 -2.40
C ILE A 170 8.72 -4.00 -2.62
N ASN A 171 8.28 -4.60 -3.71
CA ASN A 171 8.69 -5.95 -4.10
C ASN A 171 9.46 -5.92 -5.41
N THR A 172 10.49 -6.75 -5.50
CA THR A 172 11.08 -7.09 -6.80
C THR A 172 10.07 -7.89 -7.63
N PRO A 173 10.16 -7.89 -8.97
CA PRO A 173 9.28 -8.72 -9.81
C PRO A 173 9.27 -10.20 -9.42
N ALA A 174 10.45 -10.77 -9.10
CA ALA A 174 10.56 -12.15 -8.66
C ALA A 174 9.85 -12.42 -7.33
N ARG A 175 9.96 -11.49 -6.36
CA ARG A 175 9.28 -11.61 -5.07
C ARG A 175 7.77 -11.46 -5.21
N TYR A 176 7.31 -10.53 -6.07
CA TYR A 176 5.90 -10.38 -6.42
C TYR A 176 5.33 -11.70 -6.93
N GLY A 177 5.97 -12.34 -7.91
CA GLY A 177 5.54 -13.62 -8.45
C GLY A 177 5.35 -14.70 -7.38
N ARG A 178 6.34 -14.86 -6.47
CA ARG A 178 6.25 -15.82 -5.34
C ARG A 178 5.09 -15.48 -4.38
N ALA A 179 4.85 -14.21 -4.10
CA ALA A 179 3.75 -13.79 -3.23
C ALA A 179 2.39 -14.11 -3.85
N VAL A 180 2.22 -13.81 -5.15
CA VAL A 180 1.01 -14.11 -5.92
C VAL A 180 0.75 -15.61 -6.00
N GLU A 181 1.78 -16.40 -6.27
CA GLU A 181 1.67 -17.88 -6.30
C GLU A 181 1.16 -18.42 -4.96
N ARG A 182 1.74 -17.98 -3.85
CA ARG A 182 1.32 -18.39 -2.50
C ARG A 182 -0.11 -17.98 -2.18
N PHE A 183 -0.48 -16.75 -2.55
CA PHE A 183 -1.83 -16.22 -2.39
C PHE A 183 -2.85 -17.03 -3.19
N ARG A 184 -2.61 -17.23 -4.49
CA ARG A 184 -3.53 -17.96 -5.39
C ARG A 184 -3.68 -19.42 -5.01
N ARG A 185 -2.59 -20.09 -4.63
CA ARG A 185 -2.63 -21.47 -4.16
C ARG A 185 -3.50 -21.62 -2.91
N ALA A 186 -3.29 -20.79 -1.90
CA ALA A 186 -4.10 -20.82 -0.68
C ALA A 186 -5.58 -20.46 -0.94
N ALA A 187 -5.88 -19.59 -1.89
CA ALA A 187 -7.25 -19.32 -2.32
C ALA A 187 -7.91 -20.59 -2.90
N THR A 188 -7.21 -21.31 -3.79
CA THR A 188 -7.69 -22.58 -4.35
C THR A 188 -7.91 -23.64 -3.28
N GLU A 189 -6.96 -23.79 -2.35
CA GLU A 189 -7.06 -24.73 -1.21
C GLU A 189 -8.26 -24.38 -0.29
N ALA A 190 -8.65 -23.11 -0.21
CA ALA A 190 -9.84 -22.63 0.50
C ALA A 190 -11.14 -22.70 -0.33
N GLY A 191 -11.13 -23.31 -1.52
CA GLY A 191 -12.29 -23.43 -2.40
C GLY A 191 -12.73 -22.12 -3.08
N ARG A 192 -11.83 -21.12 -3.16
CA ARG A 192 -12.10 -19.82 -3.78
C ARG A 192 -11.52 -19.77 -5.19
N ASP A 193 -12.13 -18.96 -6.06
CA ASP A 193 -11.59 -18.72 -7.40
C ASP A 193 -10.44 -17.69 -7.34
N PRO A 194 -9.17 -18.09 -7.53
CA PRO A 194 -8.03 -17.20 -7.44
C PRO A 194 -7.99 -16.16 -8.55
N GLY A 195 -8.67 -16.39 -9.68
CA GLY A 195 -8.75 -15.45 -10.80
C GLY A 195 -9.61 -14.21 -10.49
N ARG A 196 -10.50 -14.32 -9.51
CA ARG A 196 -11.37 -13.23 -9.06
C ARG A 196 -10.77 -12.38 -7.93
N LEU A 197 -9.59 -12.75 -7.43
CA LEU A 197 -8.95 -12.08 -6.30
C LEU A 197 -7.79 -11.18 -6.80
N PRO A 198 -7.98 -9.86 -6.83
CA PRO A 198 -6.98 -8.95 -7.35
C PRO A 198 -5.75 -8.88 -6.44
N VAL A 199 -4.59 -8.63 -7.06
CA VAL A 199 -3.33 -8.32 -6.36
C VAL A 199 -2.82 -6.98 -6.87
N SER A 200 -2.62 -6.03 -5.94
CA SER A 200 -2.02 -4.74 -6.25
C SER A 200 -0.59 -4.64 -5.71
N LEU A 201 0.22 -3.85 -6.41
CA LEU A 201 1.57 -3.50 -5.98
C LEU A 201 1.71 -1.99 -5.88
N LEU A 202 1.99 -1.50 -4.67
CA LEU A 202 2.38 -0.11 -4.44
C LEU A 202 3.89 0.04 -4.68
N ILE A 203 4.24 0.93 -5.61
CA ILE A 203 5.62 1.19 -5.99
C ILE A 203 5.97 2.65 -5.69
N PRO A 204 6.94 2.92 -4.79
CA PRO A 204 7.45 4.28 -4.58
C PRO A 204 7.96 4.88 -5.88
N THR A 205 7.59 6.12 -6.17
CA THR A 205 7.84 6.75 -7.47
C THR A 205 8.47 8.13 -7.28
N PHE A 206 9.62 8.34 -7.93
CA PHE A 206 10.46 9.53 -7.83
C PHE A 206 10.62 10.18 -9.21
N ILE A 207 9.86 11.23 -9.50
CA ILE A 207 9.85 11.88 -10.81
C ILE A 207 10.88 13.03 -10.83
N HIS A 208 11.95 12.86 -11.61
CA HIS A 208 12.93 13.90 -11.86
C HIS A 208 13.68 13.65 -13.17
N ASP A 209 13.92 14.70 -13.96
CA ASP A 209 14.59 14.53 -15.26
C ASP A 209 16.08 14.22 -15.10
N ASP A 210 16.72 14.74 -14.03
CA ASP A 210 18.07 14.35 -13.64
C ASP A 210 18.03 13.04 -12.86
N LEU A 211 18.55 11.96 -13.47
CA LEU A 211 18.54 10.61 -12.91
C LEU A 211 19.35 10.47 -11.61
N PRO A 212 20.56 11.05 -11.48
CA PRO A 212 21.29 11.07 -10.21
C PRO A 212 20.49 11.63 -9.05
N THR A 213 19.78 12.73 -9.23
CA THR A 213 18.90 13.34 -8.22
C THR A 213 17.75 12.41 -7.83
N ALA A 214 17.09 11.79 -8.80
CA ALA A 214 16.04 10.81 -8.52
C ALA A 214 16.58 9.59 -7.73
N ARG A 215 17.76 9.08 -8.09
CA ARG A 215 18.42 7.98 -7.39
C ARG A 215 18.81 8.32 -5.96
N GLN A 216 19.32 9.53 -5.75
CA GLN A 216 19.65 9.98 -4.40
C GLN A 216 18.42 10.02 -3.50
N ALA A 217 17.32 10.62 -3.96
CA ALA A 217 16.05 10.62 -3.23
C ALA A 217 15.52 9.19 -2.94
N ALA A 218 15.66 8.29 -3.92
CA ALA A 218 15.27 6.90 -3.74
C ALA A 218 16.12 6.16 -2.70
N ARG A 219 17.45 6.43 -2.63
CA ARG A 219 18.32 5.86 -1.59
C ARG A 219 17.95 6.39 -0.20
N GLU A 220 17.76 7.69 -0.07
CA GLU A 220 17.34 8.34 1.17
C GLU A 220 16.02 7.72 1.71
N PHE A 221 15.08 7.48 0.83
CA PHE A 221 13.84 6.80 1.17
C PHE A 221 14.06 5.33 1.53
N LEU A 222 14.73 4.57 0.66
CA LEU A 222 14.80 3.11 0.76
C LEU A 222 15.67 2.64 1.94
N VAL A 223 16.70 3.41 2.34
CA VAL A 223 17.57 3.07 3.49
C VAL A 223 16.77 2.93 4.78
N HIS A 224 15.70 3.74 4.96
CA HIS A 224 14.82 3.65 6.11
C HIS A 224 13.97 2.39 6.12
N TYR A 225 13.72 1.77 4.97
CA TYR A 225 13.05 0.47 4.86
C TYR A 225 14.07 -0.67 4.97
N ALA A 226 15.20 -0.58 4.28
CA ALA A 226 16.23 -1.62 4.24
C ALA A 226 16.79 -1.99 5.64
N ARG A 227 16.78 -1.07 6.60
CA ARG A 227 17.14 -1.35 8.00
C ARG A 227 16.18 -2.29 8.74
N TRP A 228 14.92 -2.42 8.29
CA TRP A 228 13.94 -3.26 8.96
C TRP A 228 14.09 -4.73 8.53
N PRO A 229 14.15 -5.68 9.49
CA PRO A 229 14.46 -7.07 9.18
C PRO A 229 13.58 -7.73 8.12
N HIS A 230 12.30 -7.36 8.04
CA HIS A 230 11.38 -7.95 7.07
C HIS A 230 11.64 -7.46 5.64
N TYR A 231 12.04 -6.18 5.44
CA TYR A 231 12.47 -5.69 4.13
C TYR A 231 13.85 -6.23 3.76
N ALA A 232 14.82 -6.17 4.69
CA ALA A 232 16.16 -6.70 4.47
C ALA A 232 16.11 -8.19 4.04
N LYS A 233 15.32 -9.03 4.72
CA LYS A 233 15.12 -10.44 4.33
C LYS A 233 14.50 -10.57 2.94
N THR A 234 13.55 -9.70 2.59
CA THR A 234 12.89 -9.71 1.27
C THR A 234 13.89 -9.37 0.16
N PHE A 235 14.71 -8.33 0.34
CA PHE A 235 15.72 -7.92 -0.63
C PHE A 235 16.86 -8.94 -0.73
N ALA A 236 17.34 -9.47 0.41
CA ALA A 236 18.34 -10.54 0.43
C ALA A 236 17.87 -11.80 -0.34
N ALA A 237 16.63 -12.22 -0.13
CA ALA A 237 16.02 -13.35 -0.83
C ALA A 237 15.76 -13.09 -2.33
N SER A 238 15.92 -11.84 -2.77
CA SER A 238 15.80 -11.42 -4.17
C SER A 238 17.15 -11.18 -4.87
N GLY A 239 18.27 -11.58 -4.23
CA GLY A 239 19.61 -11.48 -4.81
C GLY A 239 20.48 -10.36 -4.23
N HIS A 240 19.95 -9.56 -3.29
CA HIS A 240 20.66 -8.39 -2.73
C HIS A 240 21.20 -8.64 -1.30
N ALA A 241 21.58 -9.88 -0.95
CA ALA A 241 22.04 -10.23 0.39
C ALA A 241 23.27 -9.41 0.83
N ALA A 242 24.30 -9.32 -0.02
CA ALA A 242 25.50 -8.55 0.28
C ALA A 242 25.25 -7.05 0.47
N ALA A 243 24.28 -6.48 -0.27
CA ALA A 243 23.86 -5.08 -0.07
C ALA A 243 23.19 -4.92 1.31
N MET A 244 22.33 -5.84 1.70
CA MET A 244 21.63 -5.78 3.00
C MET A 244 22.59 -5.95 4.19
N GLU A 245 23.62 -6.78 4.07
CA GLU A 245 24.68 -6.92 5.07
C GLU A 245 25.44 -5.61 5.26
N ARG A 246 25.82 -4.92 4.16
CA ARG A 246 26.48 -3.62 4.22
C ARG A 246 25.56 -2.53 4.81
N VAL A 247 24.29 -2.51 4.42
CA VAL A 247 23.30 -1.58 5.02
C VAL A 247 23.20 -1.79 6.52
N ALA A 248 23.06 -3.05 6.98
CA ALA A 248 22.94 -3.36 8.40
C ALA A 248 24.18 -2.93 9.20
N ALA A 249 25.38 -3.23 8.70
CA ALA A 249 26.66 -2.87 9.33
C ALA A 249 26.82 -1.35 9.43
N ALA A 250 26.63 -0.63 8.33
CA ALA A 250 26.81 0.83 8.27
C ALA A 250 25.71 1.55 9.11
N TYR A 251 24.46 1.12 9.01
CA TYR A 251 23.38 1.69 9.80
C TYR A 251 23.58 1.47 11.31
N GLY A 252 24.06 0.27 11.72
CA GLY A 252 24.42 -0.04 13.10
C GLY A 252 25.57 0.80 13.65
N ALA A 253 26.49 1.24 12.79
CA ALA A 253 27.58 2.14 13.10
C ALA A 253 27.18 3.65 13.09
N GLY A 254 25.93 3.97 12.72
CA GLY A 254 25.46 5.35 12.57
C GLY A 254 25.91 6.02 11.26
N ASP A 255 26.55 5.28 10.35
CA ASP A 255 27.02 5.79 9.06
C ASP A 255 25.92 5.66 7.98
N LEU A 256 25.02 6.64 7.99
CA LEU A 256 23.91 6.67 7.04
C LEU A 256 24.38 6.84 5.59
N ALA A 257 25.48 7.54 5.35
CA ALA A 257 26.00 7.77 4.00
C ALA A 257 26.48 6.45 3.37
N THR A 258 27.25 5.66 4.12
CA THR A 258 27.69 4.31 3.68
C THR A 258 26.51 3.36 3.55
N ALA A 259 25.51 3.44 4.44
CA ALA A 259 24.29 2.61 4.32
C ALA A 259 23.51 2.94 3.03
N MET A 260 23.36 4.21 2.69
CA MET A 260 22.73 4.63 1.43
C MET A 260 23.52 4.17 0.20
N ALA A 261 24.87 4.33 0.24
CA ALA A 261 25.74 3.91 -0.87
C ALA A 261 25.71 2.40 -1.12
N ALA A 262 25.37 1.60 -0.12
CA ALA A 262 25.20 0.14 -0.25
C ALA A 262 23.94 -0.26 -1.04
N LEU A 263 22.97 0.64 -1.20
CA LEU A 263 21.79 0.46 -2.05
C LEU A 263 22.15 0.80 -3.49
N ASP A 264 22.59 -0.20 -4.25
CA ASP A 264 23.02 -0.02 -5.64
C ASP A 264 21.87 0.29 -6.60
N ASP A 265 22.23 0.73 -7.80
CA ASP A 265 21.26 1.11 -8.83
C ASP A 265 20.39 -0.08 -9.29
N ALA A 266 20.93 -1.30 -9.25
CA ALA A 266 20.19 -2.50 -9.65
C ALA A 266 19.04 -2.76 -8.69
N LEU A 267 19.27 -2.69 -7.37
CA LEU A 267 18.21 -2.82 -6.38
C LEU A 267 17.17 -1.71 -6.53
N LEU A 268 17.61 -0.44 -6.72
CA LEU A 268 16.68 0.68 -6.92
C LEU A 268 15.77 0.42 -8.12
N ASP A 269 16.35 0.06 -9.27
CA ASP A 269 15.59 -0.16 -10.50
C ASP A 269 14.63 -1.36 -10.40
N GLU A 270 14.85 -2.31 -9.46
CA GLU A 270 13.95 -3.44 -9.22
C GLU A 270 12.77 -3.11 -8.30
N VAL A 271 12.90 -2.16 -7.37
CA VAL A 271 11.91 -1.99 -6.29
C VAL A 271 11.19 -0.65 -6.30
N VAL A 272 11.69 0.35 -7.05
CA VAL A 272 11.06 1.66 -7.19
C VAL A 272 10.94 2.08 -8.66
N LEU A 273 10.15 3.12 -8.92
CA LEU A 273 10.09 3.82 -10.20
C LEU A 273 10.78 5.19 -10.04
N LEU A 274 11.77 5.49 -10.89
CA LEU A 274 12.53 6.73 -10.74
C LEU A 274 13.05 7.27 -12.08
N GLY A 275 13.23 8.60 -12.14
CA GLY A 275 13.76 9.30 -13.30
C GLY A 275 12.71 10.09 -14.07
N SER A 276 12.97 10.29 -15.38
CA SER A 276 12.04 10.98 -16.26
C SER A 276 10.71 10.24 -16.44
N PRO A 277 9.63 10.91 -16.87
CA PRO A 277 8.35 10.26 -17.12
C PRO A 277 8.43 9.08 -18.09
N SER A 278 9.31 9.13 -19.12
CA SER A 278 9.54 8.01 -20.05
C SER A 278 10.13 6.79 -19.35
N ARG A 279 11.17 6.99 -18.54
CA ARG A 279 11.80 5.92 -17.76
C ARG A 279 10.83 5.28 -16.76
N ILE A 280 9.98 6.08 -16.12
CA ILE A 280 8.94 5.57 -15.21
C ILE A 280 7.92 4.72 -15.97
N ARG A 281 7.48 5.13 -17.18
CA ARG A 281 6.59 4.33 -18.02
C ARG A 281 7.22 2.98 -18.42
N GLU A 282 8.49 2.97 -18.82
CA GLU A 282 9.25 1.74 -19.07
C GLU A 282 9.30 0.82 -17.84
N GLY A 283 9.48 1.41 -16.66
CA GLY A 283 9.42 0.70 -15.38
C GLY A 283 8.04 0.09 -15.12
N ILE A 284 6.97 0.84 -15.33
CA ILE A 284 5.58 0.35 -15.23
C ILE A 284 5.36 -0.84 -16.16
N GLU A 285 5.81 -0.74 -17.42
CA GLU A 285 5.71 -1.83 -18.40
C GLU A 285 6.54 -3.06 -17.98
N ARG A 286 7.71 -2.87 -17.38
CA ARG A 286 8.52 -3.96 -16.84
C ARG A 286 7.76 -4.73 -15.76
N PHE A 287 7.13 -4.05 -14.81
CA PHE A 287 6.29 -4.69 -13.79
C PHE A 287 5.05 -5.37 -14.41
N ALA A 288 4.43 -4.75 -15.39
CA ALA A 288 3.30 -5.34 -16.13
C ALA A 288 3.70 -6.65 -16.83
N ARG A 289 4.86 -6.67 -17.50
CA ARG A 289 5.40 -7.91 -18.14
C ARG A 289 5.73 -8.99 -17.10
N ALA A 290 6.05 -8.62 -15.88
CA ALA A 290 6.22 -9.54 -14.75
C ALA A 290 4.90 -10.02 -14.12
N GLY A 291 3.74 -9.66 -14.71
CA GLY A 291 2.42 -10.11 -14.29
C GLY A 291 1.73 -9.22 -13.25
N VAL A 292 2.22 -8.00 -13.03
CA VAL A 292 1.52 -7.04 -12.14
C VAL A 292 0.35 -6.40 -12.90
N GLU A 293 -0.85 -6.76 -12.52
CA GLU A 293 -2.08 -6.31 -13.18
C GLU A 293 -2.64 -5.00 -12.61
N TRP A 294 -2.28 -4.68 -11.36
CA TRP A 294 -2.71 -3.48 -10.67
C TRP A 294 -1.52 -2.81 -9.97
N ILE A 295 -1.04 -1.72 -10.55
CA ILE A 295 0.03 -0.89 -10.01
C ILE A 295 -0.58 0.34 -9.36
N THR A 296 -0.13 0.65 -8.14
CA THR A 296 -0.40 1.93 -7.50
C THR A 296 0.91 2.70 -7.34
N LEU A 297 0.96 3.90 -7.89
CA LEU A 297 2.12 4.77 -7.81
C LEU A 297 2.13 5.50 -6.47
N GLY A 298 3.24 5.45 -5.77
CA GLY A 298 3.43 6.15 -4.50
C GLY A 298 4.35 7.36 -4.68
N PRO A 299 3.85 8.58 -4.91
CA PRO A 299 4.70 9.75 -5.08
C PRO A 299 5.60 9.97 -3.88
N GLN A 300 6.85 10.34 -4.12
CA GLN A 300 7.83 10.66 -3.10
C GLN A 300 8.44 12.04 -3.36
N ALA A 301 8.82 12.76 -2.30
CA ALA A 301 9.56 14.01 -2.43
C ALA A 301 10.90 13.79 -3.15
N VAL A 302 11.29 14.72 -4.02
CA VAL A 302 12.57 14.69 -4.73
C VAL A 302 13.18 16.07 -4.73
N ALA A 303 14.41 16.20 -4.29
CA ALA A 303 15.09 17.49 -4.15
C ALA A 303 14.26 18.50 -3.35
N THR A 304 13.85 19.61 -3.95
CA THR A 304 13.03 20.65 -3.32
C THR A 304 11.53 20.45 -3.53
N ASP A 305 11.13 19.46 -4.36
CA ASP A 305 9.72 19.20 -4.62
C ASP A 305 9.08 18.41 -3.48
N SER A 306 8.02 18.97 -2.90
CA SER A 306 7.21 18.30 -1.88
C SER A 306 6.47 17.09 -2.45
N LEU A 307 5.97 16.21 -1.57
CA LEU A 307 5.14 15.07 -1.96
C LEU A 307 3.89 15.53 -2.74
N ALA A 308 3.26 16.65 -2.35
CA ALA A 308 2.11 17.20 -3.06
C ALA A 308 2.47 17.57 -4.50
N ARG A 309 3.57 18.29 -4.72
CA ARG A 309 4.05 18.64 -6.07
C ARG A 309 4.40 17.41 -6.90
N GLN A 310 5.03 16.42 -6.31
CA GLN A 310 5.33 15.16 -6.99
C GLN A 310 4.04 14.41 -7.37
N ALA A 311 3.02 14.42 -6.53
CA ALA A 311 1.71 13.83 -6.84
C ALA A 311 1.01 14.59 -7.98
N GLU A 312 0.99 15.92 -7.98
CA GLU A 312 0.47 16.75 -9.07
C GLU A 312 1.19 16.46 -10.39
N ARG A 313 2.53 16.46 -10.37
CA ARG A 313 3.35 16.12 -11.54
C ARG A 313 3.06 14.70 -12.04
N MET A 314 2.95 13.74 -11.14
CA MET A 314 2.60 12.35 -11.46
C MET A 314 1.27 12.25 -12.20
N ILE A 315 0.23 12.92 -11.68
CA ILE A 315 -1.11 12.96 -12.29
C ILE A 315 -1.02 13.54 -13.72
N ALA A 316 -0.29 14.63 -13.88
CA ALA A 316 -0.16 15.31 -15.18
C ALA A 316 0.59 14.48 -16.23
N VAL A 317 1.68 13.80 -15.84
CA VAL A 317 2.60 13.19 -16.82
C VAL A 317 2.49 11.68 -16.94
N LEU A 318 1.85 10.97 -15.99
CA LEU A 318 1.70 9.51 -15.98
C LEU A 318 0.25 9.05 -16.13
N ALA A 319 -0.68 9.92 -16.48
CA ALA A 319 -2.07 9.55 -16.74
C ALA A 319 -2.17 8.27 -17.61
N PRO A 320 -3.06 7.31 -17.28
CA PRO A 320 -3.33 6.16 -18.11
C PRO A 320 -3.71 6.58 -19.54
N ARG A 321 -3.23 5.85 -20.54
CA ARG A 321 -3.59 6.06 -21.96
C ARG A 321 -4.74 5.17 -22.34
#